data_9c7ce852bbd6d9f50b87c6366146b10e
#
_entry.id   9c7ce852bbd6d9f50b87c6366146b10e
#
_cell.length_a   1.000
_cell.length_b   1.000
_cell.length_c   1.000
_cell.angle_alpha   90.00
_cell.angle_beta   90.00
_cell.angle_gamma   90.00
#
_symmetry.space_group_name_H-M   'P 1'
#
loop_
_entity.id
_entity.type
_entity.pdbx_description
1 polymer ?
#
loop_
_entity_poly.entity_id
_entity_poly.type
_entity_poly.pdbx_seq_one_letter_code
_entity_poly.pdbx_strand_id
1 'polypeptide(L)'
;MFDTIDDLSVTSIRTLSIDMIEKANSGHPGMPMGAAPMTYTLWTRFMNHNPKSPEWFNRDRFVLSAGHGSALLYSMLHLSGYNLSIDDLKQFRQWGSKTPGHPEYGHTEGVEATTGPLGQGIAMAVGMAMAERHTASVYNKDNYELVNHYTYSVCGDGDLMEGVSAEAASLAGHLKLGRLVVLYDSNDISLDGDLNKSFSESVKERFSSYGWQYLRVEDGNNLEEIAKALEEARNDLDRPTMIEVRTVIGYGSPNRAGTSGVHGSPLGADELKLTKEAYKWTIEEDFHVPQEVYDK
;
A
#
# COMPACT_ATOMS: atom_id res chain seq x y z
N MET A 1 -14.66 -12.91 -7.55
CA MET A 1 -14.96 -13.75 -6.38
C MET A 1 -13.63 -14.09 -5.74
N PHE A 2 -13.47 -13.82 -4.46
CA PHE A 2 -12.32 -14.21 -3.66
C PHE A 2 -12.64 -15.52 -2.94
N ASP A 3 -11.60 -16.26 -2.56
CA ASP A 3 -11.71 -17.58 -1.93
C ASP A 3 -10.75 -17.73 -0.75
N THR A 4 -10.68 -18.92 -0.18
CA THR A 4 -9.82 -19.21 0.99
C THR A 4 -8.33 -19.01 0.71
N ILE A 5 -7.88 -19.13 -0.54
CA ILE A 5 -6.47 -18.87 -0.90
C ILE A 5 -6.18 -17.36 -0.89
N ASP A 6 -7.15 -16.53 -1.26
CA ASP A 6 -7.01 -15.07 -1.15
C ASP A 6 -6.84 -14.67 0.34
N ASP A 7 -7.66 -15.22 1.24
CA ASP A 7 -7.53 -14.99 2.69
C ASP A 7 -6.20 -15.48 3.25
N LEU A 8 -5.73 -16.66 2.80
CA LEU A 8 -4.44 -17.22 3.20
C LEU A 8 -3.29 -16.33 2.69
N SER A 9 -3.39 -15.80 1.47
CA SER A 9 -2.41 -14.89 0.89
C SER A 9 -2.32 -13.58 1.68
N VAL A 10 -3.46 -12.98 2.03
CA VAL A 10 -3.50 -11.79 2.90
C VAL A 10 -2.87 -12.08 4.26
N THR A 11 -3.16 -13.25 4.83
CA THR A 11 -2.56 -13.66 6.11
C THR A 11 -1.05 -13.85 5.97
N SER A 12 -0.58 -14.43 4.87
CA SER A 12 0.86 -14.57 4.58
C SER A 12 1.58 -13.23 4.46
N ILE A 13 0.95 -12.23 3.83
CA ILE A 13 1.49 -10.87 3.77
C ILE A 13 1.62 -10.27 5.17
N ARG A 14 0.61 -10.44 6.03
CA ARG A 14 0.62 -9.98 7.42
C ARG A 14 1.72 -10.66 8.22
N THR A 15 1.81 -11.99 8.16
CA THR A 15 2.82 -12.76 8.92
C THR A 15 4.23 -12.43 8.47
N LEU A 16 4.52 -12.38 7.17
CA LEU A 16 5.83 -11.95 6.67
C LEU A 16 6.20 -10.56 7.16
N SER A 17 5.25 -9.62 7.15
CA SER A 17 5.49 -8.24 7.59
C SER A 17 5.84 -8.16 9.07
N ILE A 18 5.09 -8.86 9.94
CA ILE A 18 5.37 -8.85 11.38
C ILE A 18 6.64 -9.65 11.72
N ASP A 19 6.93 -10.74 11.00
CA ASP A 19 8.16 -11.53 11.20
C ASP A 19 9.42 -10.71 10.85
N MET A 20 9.39 -9.91 9.75
CA MET A 20 10.47 -8.98 9.41
C MET A 20 10.73 -7.98 10.52
N ILE A 21 9.68 -7.35 11.02
CA ILE A 21 9.74 -6.30 12.02
C ILE A 21 10.20 -6.84 13.37
N GLU A 22 9.68 -8.01 13.78
CA GLU A 22 10.07 -8.64 15.03
C GLU A 22 11.53 -9.08 15.01
N LYS A 23 11.96 -9.73 13.91
CA LYS A 23 13.35 -10.14 13.73
C LYS A 23 14.33 -8.96 13.77
N ALA A 24 13.96 -7.84 13.14
CA ALA A 24 14.75 -6.62 13.15
C ALA A 24 14.69 -5.87 14.50
N ASN A 25 13.76 -6.24 15.37
CA ASN A 25 13.40 -5.51 16.58
C ASN A 25 13.20 -4.00 16.31
N SER A 26 12.69 -3.69 15.12
CA SER A 26 12.48 -2.31 14.65
C SER A 26 11.55 -2.30 13.44
N GLY A 27 10.59 -1.40 13.42
CA GLY A 27 9.69 -1.22 12.28
C GLY A 27 8.28 -0.82 12.69
N HIS A 28 7.39 -0.81 11.71
CA HIS A 28 6.02 -0.31 11.84
C HIS A 28 5.05 -1.41 11.43
N PRO A 29 4.57 -2.26 12.36
CA PRO A 29 3.71 -3.39 12.02
C PRO A 29 2.26 -2.98 11.76
N GLY A 30 1.79 -1.89 12.34
CA GLY A 30 0.39 -1.54 12.38
C GLY A 30 -0.26 -1.34 11.01
N MET A 31 0.37 -0.54 10.16
CA MET A 31 -0.09 -0.28 8.80
C MET A 31 -0.03 -1.54 7.91
N PRO A 32 1.06 -2.33 7.85
CA PRO A 32 1.08 -3.59 7.12
C PRO A 32 -0.04 -4.56 7.50
N MET A 33 -0.36 -4.67 8.79
CA MET A 33 -1.42 -5.55 9.27
C MET A 33 -2.82 -5.08 8.85
N GLY A 34 -3.07 -3.78 8.84
CA GLY A 34 -4.35 -3.18 8.44
C GLY A 34 -4.53 -3.14 6.92
N ALA A 35 -3.49 -2.72 6.19
CA ALA A 35 -3.56 -2.42 4.76
C ALA A 35 -3.27 -3.63 3.84
N ALA A 36 -2.92 -4.80 4.39
CA ALA A 36 -2.63 -5.99 3.58
C ALA A 36 -3.75 -6.35 2.59
N PRO A 37 -5.06 -6.35 2.97
CA PRO A 37 -6.14 -6.72 2.05
C PRO A 37 -6.25 -5.77 0.85
N MET A 38 -6.16 -4.45 1.06
CA MET A 38 -6.26 -3.48 -0.03
C MET A 38 -5.09 -3.59 -1.00
N THR A 39 -3.88 -3.79 -0.45
CA THR A 39 -2.68 -3.94 -1.28
C THR A 39 -2.70 -5.25 -2.05
N TYR A 40 -3.10 -6.36 -1.41
CA TYR A 40 -3.30 -7.65 -2.06
C TYR A 40 -4.29 -7.57 -3.21
N THR A 41 -5.48 -7.00 -2.96
CA THR A 41 -6.53 -6.87 -3.98
C THR A 41 -6.06 -6.05 -5.18
N LEU A 42 -5.39 -4.92 -4.92
CA LEU A 42 -4.81 -4.09 -5.97
C LEU A 42 -3.80 -4.87 -6.83
N TRP A 43 -2.81 -5.49 -6.20
CA TRP A 43 -1.70 -6.13 -6.91
C TRP A 43 -2.12 -7.37 -7.70
N THR A 44 -3.06 -8.15 -7.18
CA THR A 44 -3.45 -9.42 -7.80
C THR A 44 -4.57 -9.30 -8.83
N ARG A 45 -5.40 -8.24 -8.76
CA ARG A 45 -6.59 -8.12 -9.59
C ARG A 45 -6.58 -6.93 -10.57
N PHE A 46 -5.80 -5.89 -10.26
CA PHE A 46 -5.89 -4.62 -10.99
C PHE A 46 -4.57 -4.14 -11.56
N MET A 47 -3.47 -4.36 -10.87
CA MET A 47 -2.17 -3.82 -11.24
C MET A 47 -1.50 -4.65 -12.33
N ASN A 48 -1.11 -3.99 -13.43
CA ASN A 48 -0.34 -4.60 -14.51
C ASN A 48 1.14 -4.42 -14.22
N HIS A 49 1.82 -5.47 -13.82
CA HIS A 49 3.24 -5.50 -13.57
C HIS A 49 3.87 -6.79 -14.07
N ASN A 50 5.19 -6.80 -14.26
CA ASN A 50 5.91 -8.00 -14.68
C ASN A 50 7.23 -8.13 -13.93
N PRO A 51 7.33 -9.00 -12.92
CA PRO A 51 8.54 -9.17 -12.13
C PRO A 51 9.73 -9.69 -12.95
N LYS A 52 9.48 -10.34 -14.11
CA LYS A 52 10.54 -10.78 -15.04
C LYS A 52 11.03 -9.65 -15.97
N SER A 53 10.32 -8.53 -16.01
CA SER A 53 10.67 -7.32 -16.75
C SER A 53 10.25 -6.09 -15.92
N PRO A 54 10.89 -5.88 -14.76
CA PRO A 54 10.47 -4.87 -13.79
C PRO A 54 10.55 -3.44 -14.35
N GLU A 55 11.38 -3.23 -15.40
CA GLU A 55 11.52 -1.95 -16.08
C GLU A 55 10.60 -1.78 -17.31
N TRP A 56 9.63 -2.69 -17.50
CA TRP A 56 8.66 -2.54 -18.59
C TRP A 56 8.01 -1.16 -18.56
N PHE A 57 8.14 -0.40 -19.63
CA PHE A 57 7.81 1.03 -19.62
C PHE A 57 6.33 1.34 -19.37
N ASN A 58 5.41 0.48 -19.82
CA ASN A 58 3.96 0.66 -19.62
C ASN A 58 3.40 -0.15 -18.43
N ARG A 59 4.26 -0.56 -17.49
CA ARG A 59 3.80 -1.14 -16.22
C ARG A 59 3.05 -0.10 -15.39
N ASP A 60 2.08 -0.53 -14.61
CA ASP A 60 1.49 0.34 -13.61
C ASP A 60 2.53 0.72 -12.54
N ARG A 61 2.38 1.87 -11.95
CA ARG A 61 3.27 2.39 -10.89
C ARG A 61 2.60 2.22 -9.54
N PHE A 62 3.35 1.66 -8.59
CA PHE A 62 2.90 1.56 -7.20
C PHE A 62 3.80 2.40 -6.30
N VAL A 63 3.22 3.36 -5.59
CA VAL A 63 3.92 4.21 -4.64
C VAL A 63 3.36 4.01 -3.24
N LEU A 64 4.16 3.43 -2.35
CA LEU A 64 3.83 3.39 -0.93
C LEU A 64 4.20 4.74 -0.31
N SER A 65 3.25 5.69 -0.28
CA SER A 65 3.46 7.02 0.32
C SER A 65 3.70 6.92 1.82
N ALA A 66 2.94 6.07 2.50
CA ALA A 66 3.17 5.67 3.88
C ALA A 66 4.42 4.77 3.98
N GLY A 67 5.60 5.32 3.67
CA GLY A 67 6.85 4.56 3.49
C GLY A 67 7.30 3.79 4.72
N HIS A 68 6.83 4.16 5.91
CA HIS A 68 7.04 3.40 7.14
C HIS A 68 6.43 1.98 7.08
N GLY A 69 5.40 1.76 6.25
CA GLY A 69 4.82 0.44 5.97
C GLY A 69 5.65 -0.43 5.02
N SER A 70 6.95 -0.17 4.86
CA SER A 70 7.84 -0.85 3.90
C SER A 70 7.81 -2.38 3.97
N ALA A 71 7.59 -2.98 5.14
CA ALA A 71 7.45 -4.43 5.28
C ALA A 71 6.28 -5.00 4.46
N LEU A 72 5.18 -4.25 4.32
CA LEU A 72 4.07 -4.60 3.43
C LEU A 72 4.54 -4.66 1.97
N LEU A 73 5.24 -3.62 1.51
CA LEU A 73 5.73 -3.56 0.13
C LEU A 73 6.72 -4.69 -0.17
N TYR A 74 7.64 -4.98 0.75
CA TYR A 74 8.61 -6.06 0.55
C TYR A 74 7.94 -7.45 0.55
N SER A 75 6.91 -7.66 1.37
CA SER A 75 6.10 -8.87 1.32
C SER A 75 5.41 -9.02 -0.03
N MET A 76 4.82 -7.95 -0.55
CA MET A 76 4.18 -7.94 -1.87
C MET A 76 5.16 -8.20 -3.01
N LEU A 77 6.33 -7.54 -3.01
CA LEU A 77 7.37 -7.74 -4.02
C LEU A 77 7.87 -9.19 -4.03
N HIS A 78 8.13 -9.76 -2.85
CA HIS A 78 8.53 -11.16 -2.72
C HIS A 78 7.48 -12.11 -3.28
N LEU A 79 6.24 -12.01 -2.82
CA LEU A 79 5.15 -12.89 -3.23
C LEU A 79 4.78 -12.72 -4.71
N SER A 80 5.00 -11.56 -5.29
CA SER A 80 4.77 -11.30 -6.71
C SER A 80 5.92 -11.75 -7.61
N GLY A 81 7.00 -12.31 -7.06
CA GLY A 81 8.09 -12.92 -7.82
C GLY A 81 9.19 -11.96 -8.29
N TYR A 82 9.29 -10.76 -7.68
CA TYR A 82 10.45 -9.89 -7.88
C TYR A 82 11.72 -10.50 -7.27
N ASN A 83 12.88 -9.99 -7.63
CA ASN A 83 14.18 -10.47 -7.15
C ASN A 83 14.44 -10.11 -5.68
N LEU A 84 13.56 -10.58 -4.82
CA LEU A 84 13.59 -10.37 -3.38
C LEU A 84 13.26 -11.69 -2.67
N SER A 85 14.28 -12.35 -2.13
CA SER A 85 14.17 -13.67 -1.49
C SER A 85 13.68 -13.58 -0.04
N ILE A 86 13.27 -14.70 0.53
CA ILE A 86 12.99 -14.81 1.97
C ILE A 86 14.22 -14.43 2.81
N ASP A 87 15.42 -14.76 2.35
CA ASP A 87 16.64 -14.39 3.08
C ASP A 87 16.90 -12.87 3.01
N ASP A 88 16.51 -12.21 1.93
CA ASP A 88 16.52 -10.74 1.87
C ASP A 88 15.49 -10.13 2.86
N LEU A 89 14.29 -10.73 2.99
CA LEU A 89 13.29 -10.29 3.97
C LEU A 89 13.80 -10.45 5.40
N LYS A 90 14.50 -11.53 5.71
CA LYS A 90 15.13 -11.78 7.01
C LYS A 90 16.21 -10.74 7.37
N GLN A 91 16.69 -9.96 6.39
CA GLN A 91 17.65 -8.86 6.57
C GLN A 91 16.98 -7.48 6.65
N PHE A 92 15.67 -7.42 6.89
CA PHE A 92 14.93 -6.16 7.01
C PHE A 92 15.62 -5.18 7.98
N ARG A 93 15.84 -3.93 7.52
CA ARG A 93 16.52 -2.85 8.26
C ARG A 93 17.98 -3.13 8.64
N GLN A 94 18.62 -4.17 8.07
CA GLN A 94 20.03 -4.38 8.31
C GLN A 94 20.88 -3.55 7.33
N TRP A 95 22.06 -3.14 7.77
CA TRP A 95 22.97 -2.35 6.94
C TRP A 95 23.31 -3.10 5.65
N GLY A 96 23.14 -2.43 4.51
CA GLY A 96 23.43 -2.99 3.19
C GLY A 96 22.45 -4.03 2.67
N SER A 97 21.31 -4.25 3.38
CA SER A 97 20.28 -5.16 2.92
C SER A 97 19.46 -4.56 1.77
N LYS A 98 18.81 -5.43 0.98
CA LYS A 98 17.84 -5.00 -0.05
C LYS A 98 16.51 -4.49 0.53
N THR A 99 16.32 -4.57 1.85
CA THR A 99 15.07 -4.23 2.54
C THR A 99 15.28 -3.14 3.59
N PRO A 100 15.63 -1.91 3.17
CA PRO A 100 15.81 -0.80 4.07
C PRO A 100 14.52 -0.45 4.82
N GLY A 101 14.63 0.34 5.90
CA GLY A 101 13.50 0.67 6.77
C GLY A 101 12.35 1.45 6.08
N HIS A 102 12.67 2.12 4.99
CA HIS A 102 11.74 2.81 4.09
C HIS A 102 12.11 2.46 2.65
N PRO A 103 11.15 2.44 1.70
CA PRO A 103 11.45 2.11 0.31
C PRO A 103 12.44 3.09 -0.32
N GLU A 104 13.40 2.56 -1.07
CA GLU A 104 14.41 3.36 -1.79
C GLU A 104 14.42 2.97 -3.27
N TYR A 105 14.13 3.95 -4.13
CA TYR A 105 14.17 3.76 -5.58
C TYR A 105 15.60 3.42 -6.06
N GLY A 106 15.71 2.43 -6.93
CA GLY A 106 16.99 1.97 -7.45
C GLY A 106 17.80 1.08 -6.50
N HIS A 107 17.31 0.87 -5.24
CA HIS A 107 17.93 -0.01 -4.27
C HIS A 107 17.24 -1.39 -4.22
N THR A 108 15.92 -1.40 -4.17
CA THR A 108 15.11 -2.62 -4.21
C THR A 108 14.37 -2.69 -5.54
N GLU A 109 14.49 -3.81 -6.26
CA GLU A 109 13.78 -4.02 -7.51
C GLU A 109 12.27 -3.95 -7.30
N GLY A 110 11.56 -3.22 -8.17
CA GLY A 110 10.12 -3.01 -8.09
C GLY A 110 9.68 -1.85 -7.20
N VAL A 111 10.61 -1.17 -6.51
CA VAL A 111 10.32 0.07 -5.78
C VAL A 111 10.34 1.26 -6.74
N GLU A 112 9.21 1.95 -6.90
CA GLU A 112 9.04 3.04 -7.86
C GLU A 112 9.41 4.42 -7.31
N ALA A 113 9.43 4.59 -5.99
CA ALA A 113 9.72 5.87 -5.36
C ALA A 113 10.40 5.68 -4.00
N THR A 114 11.34 6.56 -3.68
CA THR A 114 11.89 6.68 -2.32
C THR A 114 10.91 7.44 -1.46
N THR A 115 10.40 6.80 -0.40
CA THR A 115 9.44 7.38 0.51
C THR A 115 9.90 7.24 1.96
N GLY A 116 9.20 7.90 2.88
CA GLY A 116 9.55 8.00 4.31
C GLY A 116 9.10 9.34 4.86
N PRO A 117 9.55 10.48 4.29
CA PRO A 117 8.93 11.77 4.58
C PRO A 117 7.49 11.76 4.06
N LEU A 118 6.53 11.91 4.98
CA LEU A 118 5.10 11.80 4.68
C LEU A 118 4.64 12.84 3.64
N GLY A 119 3.65 12.47 2.84
CA GLY A 119 3.11 13.30 1.77
C GLY A 119 3.90 13.32 0.47
N GLN A 120 5.21 13.03 0.53
CA GLN A 120 6.07 13.05 -0.67
C GLN A 120 5.68 11.97 -1.69
N GLY A 121 5.26 10.79 -1.22
CA GLY A 121 4.83 9.70 -2.10
C GLY A 121 3.60 10.07 -2.94
N ILE A 122 2.62 10.73 -2.32
CA ILE A 122 1.44 11.25 -3.06
C ILE A 122 1.89 12.23 -4.15
N ALA A 123 2.79 13.17 -3.82
CA ALA A 123 3.30 14.14 -4.78
C ALA A 123 4.06 13.47 -5.94
N MET A 124 4.88 12.45 -5.65
CA MET A 124 5.55 11.66 -6.68
C MET A 124 4.56 10.89 -7.56
N ALA A 125 3.52 10.29 -6.97
CA ALA A 125 2.47 9.60 -7.72
C ALA A 125 1.72 10.55 -8.67
N VAL A 126 1.44 11.78 -8.23
CA VAL A 126 0.89 12.83 -9.10
C VAL A 126 1.84 13.12 -10.27
N GLY A 127 3.14 13.26 -10.00
CA GLY A 127 4.15 13.46 -11.05
C GLY A 127 4.22 12.31 -12.05
N MET A 128 4.12 11.05 -11.58
CA MET A 128 4.08 9.87 -12.46
C MET A 128 2.81 9.85 -13.34
N ALA A 129 1.64 10.17 -12.78
CA ALA A 129 0.41 10.27 -13.55
C ALA A 129 0.42 11.42 -14.57
N MET A 130 1.09 12.54 -14.24
CA MET A 130 1.34 13.63 -15.21
C MET A 130 2.24 13.15 -16.36
N ALA A 131 3.29 12.39 -16.05
CA ALA A 131 4.20 11.82 -17.03
C ALA A 131 3.49 10.82 -17.95
N GLU A 132 2.66 9.94 -17.40
CA GLU A 132 1.82 9.02 -18.19
C GLU A 132 0.96 9.82 -19.17
N ARG A 133 0.17 10.77 -18.69
CA ARG A 133 -0.73 11.57 -19.52
C ARG A 133 0.00 12.35 -20.62
N HIS A 134 1.14 12.95 -20.28
CA HIS A 134 1.97 13.65 -21.26
C HIS A 134 2.48 12.68 -22.33
N THR A 135 3.04 11.55 -21.92
CA THR A 135 3.59 10.55 -22.83
C THR A 135 2.51 9.95 -23.72
N ALA A 136 1.34 9.64 -23.14
CA ALA A 136 0.16 9.18 -23.88
C ALA A 136 -0.27 10.19 -24.95
N SER A 137 -0.30 11.49 -24.63
CA SER A 137 -0.68 12.53 -25.59
C SER A 137 0.28 12.67 -26.76
N VAL A 138 1.55 12.32 -26.57
CA VAL A 138 2.58 12.38 -27.62
C VAL A 138 2.60 11.11 -28.49
N TYR A 139 2.48 9.94 -27.89
CA TYR A 139 2.75 8.66 -28.56
C TYR A 139 1.51 7.84 -28.93
N ASN A 140 0.39 8.00 -28.21
CA ASN A 140 -0.84 7.28 -28.56
C ASN A 140 -1.42 7.83 -29.87
N LYS A 141 -2.01 6.95 -30.67
CA LYS A 141 -2.65 7.27 -31.94
C LYS A 141 -4.06 6.68 -31.96
N ASP A 142 -4.89 7.14 -32.86
CA ASP A 142 -6.21 6.58 -33.08
C ASP A 142 -6.10 5.07 -33.26
N ASN A 143 -6.83 4.31 -32.46
CA ASN A 143 -6.84 2.85 -32.43
C ASN A 143 -5.53 2.16 -31.96
N TYR A 144 -4.58 2.89 -31.37
CA TYR A 144 -3.37 2.33 -30.81
C TYR A 144 -2.92 3.06 -29.55
N GLU A 145 -3.17 2.46 -28.39
CA GLU A 145 -2.71 2.94 -27.09
C GLU A 145 -1.38 2.28 -26.71
N LEU A 146 -0.29 3.03 -26.81
CA LEU A 146 1.04 2.59 -26.40
C LEU A 146 1.27 2.83 -24.90
N VAL A 147 0.71 3.90 -24.36
CA VAL A 147 0.87 4.33 -22.97
C VAL A 147 -0.53 4.47 -22.34
N ASN A 148 -0.80 3.67 -21.34
CA ASN A 148 -2.11 3.67 -20.65
C ASN A 148 -2.02 3.11 -19.22
N HIS A 149 -0.83 3.15 -18.61
CA HIS A 149 -0.62 2.63 -17.27
C HIS A 149 -1.26 3.52 -16.20
N TYR A 150 -1.66 2.90 -15.13
CA TYR A 150 -2.15 3.56 -13.93
C TYR A 150 -1.00 3.87 -12.97
N THR A 151 -1.22 4.89 -12.13
CA THR A 151 -0.41 5.15 -10.95
C THR A 151 -1.29 4.93 -9.73
N TYR A 152 -0.87 4.01 -8.86
CA TYR A 152 -1.51 3.70 -7.59
C TYR A 152 -0.63 4.18 -6.45
N SER A 153 -1.25 4.75 -5.42
CA SER A 153 -0.54 5.10 -4.18
C SER A 153 -1.32 4.62 -2.97
N VAL A 154 -0.60 4.19 -1.93
CA VAL A 154 -1.18 3.93 -0.61
C VAL A 154 -0.64 4.95 0.36
N CYS A 155 -1.54 5.66 1.04
CA CYS A 155 -1.20 6.70 2.01
C CYS A 155 -1.93 6.47 3.34
N GLY A 156 -1.45 7.10 4.39
CA GLY A 156 -2.10 7.13 5.70
C GLY A 156 -2.55 8.54 6.07
N ASP A 157 -3.12 8.67 7.26
CA ASP A 157 -3.59 9.94 7.84
C ASP A 157 -2.48 11.01 7.83
N GLY A 158 -1.27 10.64 8.27
CA GLY A 158 -0.13 11.55 8.34
C GLY A 158 0.29 12.10 6.98
N ASP A 159 0.19 11.31 5.89
CA ASP A 159 0.44 11.81 4.53
C ASP A 159 -0.52 12.94 4.17
N LEU A 160 -1.79 12.81 4.55
CA LEU A 160 -2.84 13.79 4.22
C LEU A 160 -2.75 15.07 5.06
N MET A 161 -2.01 15.05 6.17
CA MET A 161 -1.75 16.21 7.01
C MET A 161 -0.64 17.11 6.44
N GLU A 162 0.18 16.59 5.52
CA GLU A 162 1.28 17.35 4.93
C GLU A 162 0.79 18.32 3.85
N GLY A 163 1.33 19.54 3.85
CA GLY A 163 0.96 20.59 2.88
C GLY A 163 1.20 20.17 1.43
N VAL A 164 2.31 19.46 1.17
CA VAL A 164 2.64 18.97 -0.18
C VAL A 164 1.59 18.02 -0.75
N SER A 165 0.93 17.22 0.09
CA SER A 165 -0.18 16.35 -0.34
C SER A 165 -1.36 17.16 -0.85
N ALA A 166 -1.72 18.24 -0.14
CA ALA A 166 -2.81 19.12 -0.51
C ALA A 166 -2.52 19.83 -1.84
N GLU A 167 -1.30 20.37 -2.00
CA GLU A 167 -0.87 21.05 -3.22
C GLU A 167 -0.87 20.10 -4.42
N ALA A 168 -0.29 18.92 -4.27
CA ALA A 168 -0.23 17.90 -5.32
C ALA A 168 -1.64 17.38 -5.69
N ALA A 169 -2.49 17.12 -4.70
CA ALA A 169 -3.87 16.67 -4.94
C ALA A 169 -4.72 17.72 -5.67
N SER A 170 -4.57 18.99 -5.29
CA SER A 170 -5.23 20.11 -5.99
C SER A 170 -4.80 20.17 -7.46
N LEU A 171 -3.51 20.05 -7.75
CA LEU A 171 -2.97 20.00 -9.10
C LEU A 171 -3.50 18.80 -9.89
N ALA A 172 -3.53 17.62 -9.29
CA ALA A 172 -4.01 16.39 -9.92
C ALA A 172 -5.48 16.50 -10.35
N GLY A 173 -6.33 17.08 -9.49
CA GLY A 173 -7.74 17.34 -9.82
C GLY A 173 -7.89 18.35 -10.94
N HIS A 174 -7.14 19.47 -10.88
CA HIS A 174 -7.12 20.48 -11.94
C HIS A 174 -6.72 19.88 -13.30
N LEU A 175 -5.70 19.04 -13.31
CA LEU A 175 -5.23 18.34 -14.51
C LEU A 175 -6.11 17.16 -14.91
N LYS A 176 -7.08 16.77 -14.11
CA LYS A 176 -7.98 15.62 -14.38
C LYS A 176 -7.20 14.31 -14.63
N LEU A 177 -6.30 13.95 -13.74
CA LEU A 177 -5.43 12.76 -13.90
C LEU A 177 -6.19 11.45 -13.60
N GLY A 178 -7.06 11.02 -14.53
CA GLY A 178 -7.97 9.88 -14.31
C GLY A 178 -7.30 8.51 -14.18
N ARG A 179 -6.00 8.38 -14.45
CA ARG A 179 -5.24 7.16 -14.19
C ARG A 179 -4.46 7.21 -12.88
N LEU A 180 -4.79 8.13 -11.99
CA LEU A 180 -4.26 8.22 -10.63
C LEU A 180 -5.31 7.73 -9.64
N VAL A 181 -4.98 6.69 -8.88
CA VAL A 181 -5.83 6.13 -7.82
C VAL A 181 -5.04 6.10 -6.52
N VAL A 182 -5.56 6.74 -5.49
CA VAL A 182 -4.96 6.76 -4.15
C VAL A 182 -5.86 5.99 -3.19
N LEU A 183 -5.31 4.95 -2.55
CA LEU A 183 -5.96 4.22 -1.46
C LEU A 183 -5.49 4.84 -0.14
N TYR A 184 -6.43 5.28 0.65
CA TYR A 184 -6.18 5.90 1.94
C TYR A 184 -6.48 4.91 3.07
N ASP A 185 -5.45 4.52 3.82
CA ASP A 185 -5.52 3.73 5.04
C ASP A 185 -6.06 4.59 6.18
N SER A 186 -7.40 4.61 6.34
CA SER A 186 -8.12 5.43 7.30
C SER A 186 -8.37 4.64 8.57
N ASN A 187 -7.48 4.78 9.56
CA ASN A 187 -7.48 3.97 10.78
C ASN A 187 -7.63 4.77 12.09
N ASP A 188 -7.79 6.10 12.01
CA ASP A 188 -8.00 7.02 13.13
C ASP A 188 -6.82 7.13 14.13
N ILE A 189 -5.65 6.59 13.81
CA ILE A 189 -4.49 6.58 14.71
C ILE A 189 -3.27 7.23 14.05
N SER A 190 -2.66 8.15 14.78
CA SER A 190 -1.35 8.71 14.47
C SER A 190 -0.27 8.13 15.40
N LEU A 191 1.00 8.55 15.20
CA LEU A 191 2.13 8.08 15.99
C LEU A 191 1.91 8.28 17.52
N ASP A 192 1.34 9.41 17.92
CA ASP A 192 1.19 9.80 19.31
C ASP A 192 -0.23 9.58 19.89
N GLY A 193 -1.09 8.86 19.17
CA GLY A 193 -2.44 8.52 19.65
C GLY A 193 -3.55 8.81 18.63
N ASP A 194 -4.73 9.11 19.16
CA ASP A 194 -5.93 9.34 18.34
C ASP A 194 -5.73 10.50 17.37
N LEU A 195 -6.13 10.29 16.13
CA LEU A 195 -6.01 11.25 15.04
C LEU A 195 -6.71 12.58 15.33
N ASN A 196 -7.85 12.54 16.04
CA ASN A 196 -8.66 13.71 16.37
C ASN A 196 -7.95 14.77 17.23
N LYS A 197 -6.75 14.47 17.76
CA LYS A 197 -5.91 15.45 18.48
C LYS A 197 -5.32 16.51 17.55
N SER A 198 -5.16 16.20 16.27
CA SER A 198 -4.47 17.06 15.30
C SER A 198 -5.11 17.12 13.92
N PHE A 199 -6.08 16.25 13.63
CA PHE A 199 -6.70 16.13 12.31
C PHE A 199 -8.20 15.89 12.47
N SER A 200 -9.02 16.86 12.03
CA SER A 200 -10.48 16.85 12.23
C SER A 200 -11.26 17.26 10.98
N GLU A 201 -10.59 17.30 9.84
CA GLU A 201 -11.21 17.66 8.57
C GLU A 201 -11.99 16.49 7.94
N SER A 202 -12.84 16.80 6.98
CA SER A 202 -13.46 15.83 6.11
C SER A 202 -12.60 15.59 4.87
N VAL A 203 -11.89 14.46 4.81
CA VAL A 203 -11.10 14.06 3.63
C VAL A 203 -12.00 14.00 2.39
N LYS A 204 -13.22 13.46 2.53
CA LYS A 204 -14.22 13.44 1.45
C LYS A 204 -14.48 14.82 0.87
N GLU A 205 -14.78 15.81 1.72
CA GLU A 205 -15.11 17.16 1.26
C GLU A 205 -13.89 17.84 0.64
N ARG A 206 -12.70 17.67 1.24
CA ARG A 206 -11.46 18.21 0.70
C ARG A 206 -11.17 17.67 -0.69
N PHE A 207 -11.12 16.37 -0.90
CA PHE A 207 -10.82 15.76 -2.20
C PHE A 207 -11.91 16.01 -3.23
N SER A 208 -13.19 16.03 -2.81
CA SER A 208 -14.29 16.43 -3.68
C SER A 208 -14.14 17.89 -4.17
N SER A 209 -13.67 18.81 -3.31
CA SER A 209 -13.43 20.20 -3.68
C SER A 209 -12.27 20.38 -4.65
N TYR A 210 -11.29 19.45 -4.65
CA TYR A 210 -10.22 19.40 -5.65
C TYR A 210 -10.67 18.81 -7.00
N GLY A 211 -11.90 18.29 -7.09
CA GLY A 211 -12.42 17.68 -8.31
C GLY A 211 -12.08 16.17 -8.45
N TRP A 212 -11.71 15.51 -7.37
CA TRP A 212 -11.49 14.08 -7.36
C TRP A 212 -12.81 13.29 -7.25
N GLN A 213 -12.83 12.08 -7.80
CA GLN A 213 -13.77 11.06 -7.37
C GLN A 213 -13.39 10.61 -5.96
N TYR A 214 -14.39 10.50 -5.09
CA TYR A 214 -14.19 9.94 -3.75
C TYR A 214 -15.07 8.71 -3.59
N LEU A 215 -14.45 7.61 -3.21
CA LEU A 215 -15.08 6.34 -2.89
C LEU A 215 -14.73 5.94 -1.47
N ARG A 216 -15.58 5.11 -0.85
CA ARG A 216 -15.36 4.64 0.52
C ARG A 216 -15.66 3.16 0.63
N VAL A 217 -14.76 2.45 1.31
CA VAL A 217 -14.87 1.05 1.72
C VAL A 217 -14.99 1.02 3.23
N GLU A 218 -16.09 0.48 3.74
CA GLU A 218 -16.39 0.50 5.19
C GLU A 218 -15.68 -0.62 5.95
N ASP A 219 -15.35 -1.73 5.30
CA ASP A 219 -14.57 -2.82 5.87
C ASP A 219 -13.32 -3.12 5.04
N GLY A 220 -12.19 -2.65 5.51
CA GLY A 220 -10.88 -2.86 4.86
C GLY A 220 -10.41 -4.32 4.82
N ASN A 221 -11.14 -5.26 5.40
CA ASN A 221 -10.91 -6.70 5.23
C ASN A 221 -11.83 -7.34 4.18
N ASN A 222 -12.82 -6.61 3.67
CA ASN A 222 -13.72 -7.09 2.64
C ASN A 222 -13.10 -6.90 1.24
N LEU A 223 -12.46 -7.95 0.73
CA LEU A 223 -11.79 -7.94 -0.57
C LEU A 223 -12.73 -7.59 -1.74
N GLU A 224 -14.01 -8.01 -1.66
CA GLU A 224 -15.02 -7.73 -2.70
C GLU A 224 -15.40 -6.23 -2.72
N GLU A 225 -15.54 -5.58 -1.57
CA GLU A 225 -15.79 -4.13 -1.49
C GLU A 225 -14.61 -3.34 -2.02
N ILE A 226 -13.38 -3.74 -1.67
CA ILE A 226 -12.15 -3.12 -2.16
C ILE A 226 -12.06 -3.26 -3.69
N ALA A 227 -12.30 -4.47 -4.22
CA ALA A 227 -12.27 -4.72 -5.66
C ALA A 227 -13.32 -3.89 -6.40
N LYS A 228 -14.54 -3.79 -5.86
CA LYS A 228 -15.60 -2.97 -6.44
C LYS A 228 -15.21 -1.48 -6.50
N ALA A 229 -14.60 -0.96 -5.43
CA ALA A 229 -14.13 0.42 -5.41
C ALA A 229 -13.00 0.66 -6.42
N LEU A 230 -12.06 -0.28 -6.55
CA LEU A 230 -10.98 -0.20 -7.55
C LEU A 230 -11.52 -0.27 -8.99
N GLU A 231 -12.52 -1.12 -9.26
CA GLU A 231 -13.19 -1.19 -10.54
C GLU A 231 -13.89 0.12 -10.88
N GLU A 232 -14.62 0.70 -9.92
CA GLU A 232 -15.29 2.00 -10.09
C GLU A 232 -14.28 3.13 -10.33
N ALA A 233 -13.15 3.12 -9.61
CA ALA A 233 -12.07 4.07 -9.80
C ALA A 233 -11.48 4.00 -11.22
N ARG A 234 -11.27 2.81 -11.77
CA ARG A 234 -10.72 2.62 -13.12
C ARG A 234 -11.68 2.99 -14.24
N ASN A 235 -12.97 3.05 -13.95
CA ASN A 235 -14.01 3.44 -14.92
C ASN A 235 -14.12 4.97 -15.07
N ASP A 236 -13.57 5.76 -14.14
CA ASP A 236 -13.56 7.23 -14.21
C ASP A 236 -12.20 7.73 -14.72
N LEU A 237 -12.09 7.96 -16.01
CA LEU A 237 -10.87 8.48 -16.65
C LEU A 237 -10.80 10.01 -16.69
N ASP A 238 -11.83 10.70 -16.22
CA ASP A 238 -11.92 12.15 -16.27
C ASP A 238 -11.39 12.87 -15.03
N ARG A 239 -11.14 12.13 -13.95
CA ARG A 239 -10.64 12.68 -12.68
C ARG A 239 -9.90 11.63 -11.85
N PRO A 240 -8.92 12.05 -11.03
CA PRO A 240 -8.25 11.12 -10.11
C PRO A 240 -9.23 10.62 -9.04
N THR A 241 -8.93 9.45 -8.46
CA THR A 241 -9.78 8.82 -7.45
C THR A 241 -9.06 8.67 -6.11
N MET A 242 -9.74 9.09 -5.04
CA MET A 242 -9.41 8.76 -3.65
C MET A 242 -10.35 7.66 -3.18
N ILE A 243 -9.80 6.52 -2.76
CA ILE A 243 -10.54 5.44 -2.11
C ILE A 243 -10.17 5.46 -0.63
N GLU A 244 -11.05 5.96 0.22
CA GLU A 244 -10.90 5.82 1.67
C GLU A 244 -11.26 4.40 2.08
N VAL A 245 -10.31 3.68 2.65
CA VAL A 245 -10.51 2.30 3.15
C VAL A 245 -10.42 2.33 4.66
N ARG A 246 -11.54 2.03 5.33
CA ARG A 246 -11.59 1.92 6.79
C ARG A 246 -10.85 0.67 7.25
N THR A 247 -9.79 0.88 7.99
CA THR A 247 -8.96 -0.22 8.50
C THR A 247 -8.83 -0.15 10.02
N VAL A 248 -8.19 -1.15 10.58
CA VAL A 248 -7.77 -1.16 11.98
C VAL A 248 -6.26 -1.32 12.01
N ILE A 249 -5.56 -0.30 12.51
CA ILE A 249 -4.11 -0.39 12.68
C ILE A 249 -3.77 -1.59 13.57
N GLY A 250 -2.80 -2.43 13.16
CA GLY A 250 -2.45 -3.62 13.92
C GLY A 250 -3.54 -4.69 13.94
N TYR A 251 -4.37 -4.76 12.89
CA TYR A 251 -5.46 -5.74 12.78
C TYR A 251 -5.01 -7.15 13.16
N GLY A 252 -5.79 -7.79 14.02
CA GLY A 252 -5.53 -9.15 14.50
C GLY A 252 -4.67 -9.24 15.77
N SER A 253 -4.03 -8.15 16.21
CA SER A 253 -3.33 -8.12 17.50
C SER A 253 -4.34 -7.98 18.64
N PRO A 254 -4.45 -8.98 19.54
CA PRO A 254 -5.51 -8.98 20.56
C PRO A 254 -5.43 -7.83 21.55
N ASN A 255 -4.21 -7.37 21.87
CA ASN A 255 -3.99 -6.35 22.89
C ASN A 255 -3.55 -4.98 22.34
N ARG A 256 -3.15 -4.90 21.06
CA ARG A 256 -2.58 -3.67 20.50
C ARG A 256 -3.34 -3.11 19.29
N ALA A 257 -4.24 -3.88 18.67
CA ALA A 257 -5.04 -3.39 17.56
C ALA A 257 -5.80 -2.10 17.93
N GLY A 258 -5.83 -1.13 17.01
CA GLY A 258 -6.50 0.16 17.20
C GLY A 258 -5.79 1.11 18.16
N THR A 259 -4.53 0.87 18.50
CA THR A 259 -3.75 1.74 19.39
C THR A 259 -2.48 2.27 18.73
N SER A 260 -1.98 3.41 19.20
CA SER A 260 -0.68 3.96 18.77
C SER A 260 0.51 3.07 19.13
N GLY A 261 0.36 2.17 20.12
CA GLY A 261 1.41 1.24 20.53
C GLY A 261 1.84 0.22 19.47
N VAL A 262 1.06 0.06 18.41
CA VAL A 262 1.40 -0.82 17.27
C VAL A 262 1.88 -0.04 16.06
N HIS A 263 1.87 1.29 16.11
CA HIS A 263 2.24 2.12 14.96
C HIS A 263 3.70 1.91 14.57
N GLY A 264 4.64 2.17 15.45
CA GLY A 264 6.07 2.25 15.16
C GLY A 264 6.96 1.37 16.05
N SER A 265 6.41 0.32 16.65
CA SER A 265 7.16 -0.60 17.52
C SER A 265 6.80 -2.05 17.21
N PRO A 266 7.78 -3.00 17.30
CA PRO A 266 7.49 -4.42 17.20
C PRO A 266 6.41 -4.86 18.18
N LEU A 267 5.70 -5.94 17.85
CA LEU A 267 4.65 -6.48 18.72
C LEU A 267 5.21 -7.06 20.03
N GLY A 268 6.45 -7.58 19.97
CA GLY A 268 7.04 -8.39 21.03
C GLY A 268 6.59 -9.85 20.95
N ALA A 269 7.43 -10.77 21.44
CA ALA A 269 7.27 -12.22 21.22
C ALA A 269 5.90 -12.75 21.66
N ASP A 270 5.40 -12.32 22.81
CA ASP A 270 4.11 -12.79 23.34
C ASP A 270 2.94 -12.30 22.46
N GLU A 271 2.93 -11.04 22.09
CA GLU A 271 1.87 -10.47 21.27
C GLU A 271 1.93 -10.97 19.82
N LEU A 272 3.15 -11.20 19.27
CA LEU A 272 3.33 -11.84 17.97
C LEU A 272 2.66 -13.21 17.92
N LYS A 273 2.89 -14.04 18.96
CA LYS A 273 2.28 -15.36 19.07
C LYS A 273 0.76 -15.26 19.11
N LEU A 274 0.21 -14.42 19.97
CA LEU A 274 -1.23 -14.21 20.08
C LEU A 274 -1.83 -13.70 18.76
N THR A 275 -1.12 -12.84 18.04
CA THR A 275 -1.53 -12.33 16.73
C THR A 275 -1.58 -13.44 15.68
N LYS A 276 -0.54 -14.28 15.60
CA LYS A 276 -0.55 -15.45 14.71
C LYS A 276 -1.70 -16.41 15.05
N GLU A 277 -1.97 -16.65 16.33
CA GLU A 277 -3.12 -17.45 16.78
C GLU A 277 -4.46 -16.82 16.35
N ALA A 278 -4.61 -15.51 16.48
CA ALA A 278 -5.82 -14.79 16.04
C ALA A 278 -6.04 -14.89 14.51
N TYR A 279 -4.96 -14.92 13.73
CA TYR A 279 -5.02 -15.20 12.29
C TYR A 279 -5.28 -16.67 11.96
N LYS A 280 -5.38 -17.55 12.96
CA LYS A 280 -5.46 -19.02 12.77
C LYS A 280 -4.23 -19.56 12.03
N TRP A 281 -3.10 -18.90 12.17
CA TRP A 281 -1.83 -19.32 11.60
C TRP A 281 -1.22 -20.39 12.47
N THR A 282 -1.22 -21.63 11.96
CA THR A 282 -0.78 -22.81 12.72
C THR A 282 0.68 -23.19 12.47
N ILE A 283 1.38 -22.43 11.65
CA ILE A 283 2.76 -22.71 11.27
C ILE A 283 3.68 -22.03 12.27
N GLU A 284 4.52 -22.81 12.94
CA GLU A 284 5.44 -22.31 13.96
C GLU A 284 6.68 -21.62 13.37
N GLU A 285 7.08 -22.00 12.14
CA GLU A 285 8.25 -21.44 11.47
C GLU A 285 7.98 -20.00 11.03
N ASP A 286 8.88 -19.08 11.43
CA ASP A 286 8.84 -17.71 10.96
C ASP A 286 9.25 -17.62 9.48
N PHE A 287 8.75 -16.60 8.77
CA PHE A 287 8.98 -16.41 7.34
C PHE A 287 8.48 -17.54 6.46
N HIS A 288 7.56 -18.35 6.96
CA HIS A 288 6.95 -19.40 6.16
C HIS A 288 5.87 -18.82 5.24
N VAL A 289 5.86 -19.30 4.00
CA VAL A 289 4.78 -19.05 3.02
C VAL A 289 4.30 -20.40 2.52
N PRO A 290 3.00 -20.72 2.66
CA PRO A 290 2.44 -21.94 2.09
C PRO A 290 2.62 -21.99 0.56
N GLN A 291 2.91 -23.17 0.01
CA GLN A 291 3.17 -23.33 -1.42
C GLN A 291 1.98 -22.87 -2.28
N GLU A 292 0.75 -23.10 -1.83
CA GLU A 292 -0.46 -22.68 -2.51
C GLU A 292 -0.58 -21.14 -2.66
N VAL A 293 0.10 -20.37 -1.81
CA VAL A 293 0.17 -18.89 -1.94
C VAL A 293 1.12 -18.50 -3.07
N TYR A 294 2.21 -19.24 -3.26
CA TYR A 294 3.11 -19.02 -4.41
C TYR A 294 2.50 -19.47 -5.74
N ASP A 295 1.63 -20.47 -5.69
CA ASP A 295 0.97 -21.04 -6.87
C ASP A 295 -0.19 -20.15 -7.37
N LYS A 296 -0.71 -19.26 -6.51
CA LYS A 296 -1.76 -18.29 -6.81
C LYS A 296 -1.27 -17.17 -7.72
#